data_99850b2b6f9d847f081fa26d07d6f0a4
#
_entry.id   99850b2b6f9d847f081fa26d07d6f0a4
#
_cell.length_a   1.000
_cell.length_b   1.000
_cell.length_c   1.000
_cell.angle_alpha   90.00
_cell.angle_beta   90.00
_cell.angle_gamma   90.00
#
_symmetry.space_group_name_H-M   'P 1'
#
loop_
_entity.id
_entity.type
_entity.pdbx_description
1 polymer ?
#
loop_
_entity_poly.entity_id
_entity_poly.type
_entity_poly.pdbx_seq_one_letter_code
_entity_poly.pdbx_strand_id
1 'polypeptide(L)'
;DDLMKGVEFKVFREPADDSESRVAGLRVPGGAKFSRKEIDEFTDYVGSYGAKGLAWIKVNDLSEGIQGLQSPIVKFIPDGVLSEMLKRLGAENGDIIFFGAGISKLVNESLGALRVKVAEALDLIEEGWKPLWIVDFPMFERSSGNLSALHHPFTAPDCSLEQLIKSPEQACSQAYDMVLNGTELGGGSIRIHDKKTQE
;
A
#
# COMPACT_ATOMS: atom_id res chain seq x y z
N ASP A 1 -10.18 2.44 0.54
CA ASP A 1 -11.24 2.00 -0.40
C ASP A 1 -12.62 2.51 0.01
N ASP A 2 -13.08 2.21 1.23
CA ASP A 2 -14.44 2.52 1.72
C ASP A 2 -14.87 3.98 1.51
N LEU A 3 -13.96 4.94 1.73
CA LEU A 3 -14.22 6.37 1.50
C LEU A 3 -14.37 6.75 0.03
N MET A 4 -13.79 5.98 -0.88
CA MET A 4 -13.78 6.28 -2.31
C MET A 4 -14.95 5.67 -3.06
N LYS A 5 -15.73 4.79 -2.42
CA LYS A 5 -17.00 4.28 -2.95
C LYS A 5 -17.99 5.43 -3.08
N GLY A 6 -18.56 5.58 -4.25
CA GLY A 6 -19.55 6.63 -4.50
C GLY A 6 -19.02 8.03 -4.82
N VAL A 7 -17.69 8.26 -4.85
CA VAL A 7 -17.16 9.55 -5.35
C VAL A 7 -17.33 9.65 -6.86
N GLU A 8 -17.43 10.88 -7.39
CA GLU A 8 -17.59 11.10 -8.84
C GLU A 8 -16.30 10.80 -9.61
N PHE A 9 -15.15 10.86 -8.95
CA PHE A 9 -13.84 10.61 -9.56
C PHE A 9 -13.65 9.14 -9.88
N LYS A 10 -13.95 8.76 -11.14
CA LYS A 10 -13.94 7.37 -11.62
C LYS A 10 -12.62 6.64 -11.35
N VAL A 11 -11.49 7.34 -11.45
CA VAL A 11 -10.15 6.77 -11.20
C VAL A 11 -10.02 6.17 -9.81
N PHE A 12 -10.77 6.69 -8.82
CA PHE A 12 -10.80 6.15 -7.46
C PHE A 12 -12.00 5.25 -7.22
N ARG A 13 -13.17 5.61 -7.76
CA ARG A 13 -14.39 4.85 -7.53
C ARG A 13 -14.30 3.43 -8.09
N GLU A 14 -13.90 3.28 -9.36
CA GLU A 14 -13.83 1.97 -10.00
C GLU A 14 -12.92 0.99 -9.26
N PRO A 15 -11.66 1.35 -8.88
CA PRO A 15 -10.85 0.47 -8.02
C PRO A 15 -11.38 0.28 -6.61
N ALA A 16 -12.11 1.24 -6.04
CA ALA A 16 -12.68 1.10 -4.70
C ALA A 16 -13.87 0.11 -4.66
N ASP A 17 -14.57 -0.07 -5.79
CA ASP A 17 -15.69 -1.00 -5.93
C ASP A 17 -15.24 -2.41 -6.36
N ASP A 18 -14.01 -2.56 -6.84
CA ASP A 18 -13.44 -3.84 -7.30
C ASP A 18 -12.63 -4.52 -6.19
N SER A 19 -12.93 -5.80 -5.89
CA SER A 19 -12.28 -6.58 -4.83
C SER A 19 -10.80 -6.89 -5.07
N GLU A 20 -10.35 -6.91 -6.34
CA GLU A 20 -8.95 -7.17 -6.72
C GLU A 20 -8.13 -5.87 -6.79
N SER A 21 -8.81 -4.73 -6.68
CA SER A 21 -8.24 -3.40 -6.77
C SER A 21 -8.29 -2.66 -5.43
N ARG A 22 -7.57 -1.56 -5.35
CA ARG A 22 -7.58 -0.68 -4.17
C ARG A 22 -7.25 0.77 -4.52
N VAL A 23 -7.64 1.66 -3.62
CA VAL A 23 -7.14 3.04 -3.54
C VAL A 23 -6.35 3.19 -2.25
N ALA A 24 -5.11 3.60 -2.34
CA ALA A 24 -4.26 3.83 -1.19
C ALA A 24 -3.60 5.21 -1.25
N GLY A 25 -3.44 5.84 -0.08
CA GLY A 25 -2.76 7.13 0.08
C GLY A 25 -1.43 6.98 0.81
N LEU A 26 -0.40 7.64 0.32
CA LEU A 26 0.92 7.77 0.94
C LEU A 26 1.11 9.22 1.40
N ARG A 27 1.04 9.47 2.71
CA ARG A 27 1.38 10.76 3.30
C ARG A 27 2.91 10.95 3.29
N VAL A 28 3.36 12.11 2.86
CA VAL A 28 4.77 12.51 2.86
C VAL A 28 4.92 13.80 3.65
N PRO A 29 5.41 13.74 4.89
CA PRO A 29 5.63 14.90 5.74
C PRO A 29 6.57 15.92 5.08
N GLY A 30 6.17 17.18 5.08
CA GLY A 30 6.95 18.26 4.48
C GLY A 30 7.09 18.22 2.95
N GLY A 31 6.35 17.35 2.28
CA GLY A 31 6.42 17.13 0.83
C GLY A 31 5.70 18.20 -0.01
N ALA A 32 4.94 19.12 0.58
CA ALA A 32 4.31 20.21 -0.17
C ALA A 32 5.33 21.11 -0.88
N LYS A 33 6.60 21.10 -0.43
CA LYS A 33 7.71 21.83 -1.07
C LYS A 33 8.14 21.29 -2.43
N PHE A 34 7.77 20.04 -2.78
CA PHE A 34 8.10 19.50 -4.10
C PHE A 34 7.56 20.39 -5.22
N SER A 35 8.41 20.69 -6.18
CA SER A 35 8.03 21.39 -7.40
C SER A 35 7.15 20.51 -8.28
N ARG A 36 6.47 21.11 -9.25
CA ARG A 36 5.69 20.36 -10.25
C ARG A 36 6.56 19.37 -11.01
N LYS A 37 7.80 19.76 -11.36
CA LYS A 37 8.75 18.91 -12.08
C LYS A 37 9.08 17.64 -11.28
N GLU A 38 9.36 17.77 -9.97
CA GLU A 38 9.64 16.61 -9.11
C GLU A 38 8.43 15.68 -9.00
N ILE A 39 7.22 16.24 -8.90
CA ILE A 39 5.99 15.42 -8.89
C ILE A 39 5.80 14.68 -10.22
N ASP A 40 6.11 15.32 -11.34
CA ASP A 40 6.06 14.68 -12.66
C ASP A 40 7.13 13.56 -12.78
N GLU A 41 8.35 13.78 -12.25
CA GLU A 41 9.39 12.75 -12.14
C GLU A 41 8.96 11.55 -11.26
N PHE A 42 8.26 11.79 -10.15
CA PHE A 42 7.67 10.71 -9.34
C PHE A 42 6.55 9.98 -10.09
N THR A 43 5.78 10.69 -10.92
CA THR A 43 4.76 10.08 -11.76
C THR A 43 5.39 9.14 -12.80
N ASP A 44 6.47 9.56 -13.46
CA ASP A 44 7.23 8.73 -14.39
C ASP A 44 7.86 7.53 -13.67
N TYR A 45 8.38 7.74 -12.46
CA TYR A 45 8.95 6.68 -11.65
C TYR A 45 7.94 5.58 -11.32
N VAL A 46 6.74 5.93 -10.82
CA VAL A 46 5.70 4.91 -10.56
C VAL A 46 5.16 4.30 -11.86
N GLY A 47 5.23 5.04 -12.96
CA GLY A 47 4.92 4.54 -14.31
C GLY A 47 5.80 3.36 -14.71
N SER A 48 7.07 3.31 -14.29
CA SER A 48 7.97 2.18 -14.54
C SER A 48 7.53 0.88 -13.84
N TYR A 49 6.69 0.98 -12.79
CA TYR A 49 6.04 -0.14 -12.10
C TYR A 49 4.68 -0.49 -12.72
N GLY A 50 4.25 0.21 -13.78
CA GLY A 50 2.97 -0.02 -14.46
C GLY A 50 1.80 0.85 -13.97
N ALA A 51 2.03 1.80 -13.05
CA ALA A 51 0.99 2.74 -12.66
C ALA A 51 0.65 3.69 -13.82
N LYS A 52 -0.67 3.91 -14.05
CA LYS A 52 -1.15 4.78 -15.14
C LYS A 52 -1.05 6.27 -14.82
N GLY A 53 -0.71 6.63 -13.59
CA GLY A 53 -0.58 7.99 -13.12
C GLY A 53 -0.40 8.04 -11.61
N LEU A 54 -0.12 9.23 -11.09
CA LEU A 54 0.07 9.49 -9.67
C LEU A 54 -0.77 10.73 -9.28
N ALA A 55 -1.92 10.49 -8.67
CA ALA A 55 -2.72 11.58 -8.13
C ALA A 55 -2.07 12.09 -6.84
N TRP A 56 -2.24 13.38 -6.55
CA TRP A 56 -1.63 13.99 -5.38
C TRP A 56 -2.46 15.15 -4.83
N ILE A 57 -2.30 15.41 -3.53
CA ILE A 57 -2.87 16.58 -2.83
C ILE A 57 -1.77 17.18 -1.95
N LYS A 58 -1.43 18.45 -2.16
CA LYS A 58 -0.63 19.25 -1.21
C LYS A 58 -1.53 19.86 -0.17
N VAL A 59 -1.11 19.78 1.08
CA VAL A 59 -1.80 20.36 2.24
C VAL A 59 -1.05 21.62 2.64
N ASN A 60 -1.52 22.77 2.16
CA ASN A 60 -0.89 24.06 2.48
C ASN A 60 -1.39 24.59 3.83
N ASP A 61 -2.72 24.62 4.05
CA ASP A 61 -3.33 25.04 5.31
C ASP A 61 -4.67 24.33 5.57
N LEU A 62 -4.70 23.45 6.56
CA LEU A 62 -5.91 22.73 6.96
C LEU A 62 -6.98 23.64 7.57
N SER A 63 -6.61 24.79 8.13
CA SER A 63 -7.57 25.73 8.73
C SER A 63 -8.46 26.41 7.68
N GLU A 64 -8.01 26.49 6.44
CA GLU A 64 -8.75 27.02 5.29
C GLU A 64 -9.62 25.95 4.60
N GLY A 65 -9.68 24.74 5.15
CA GLY A 65 -10.41 23.60 4.57
C GLY A 65 -9.93 23.31 3.15
N ILE A 66 -10.85 23.20 2.19
CA ILE A 66 -10.52 22.87 0.80
C ILE A 66 -9.65 23.92 0.13
N GLN A 67 -9.81 25.20 0.49
CA GLN A 67 -9.04 26.29 -0.09
C GLN A 67 -7.54 26.19 0.26
N GLY A 68 -7.22 25.57 1.38
CA GLY A 68 -5.86 25.27 1.79
C GLY A 68 -5.25 24.04 1.11
N LEU A 69 -5.98 23.37 0.22
CA LEU A 69 -5.50 22.20 -0.53
C LEU A 69 -5.17 22.58 -1.98
N GLN A 70 -4.04 22.13 -2.46
CA GLN A 70 -3.64 22.29 -3.86
C GLN A 70 -3.59 20.95 -4.56
N SER A 71 -4.48 20.74 -5.54
CA SER A 71 -4.54 19.47 -6.28
C SER A 71 -5.47 19.58 -7.49
N PRO A 72 -5.18 18.83 -8.57
CA PRO A 72 -6.10 18.75 -9.71
C PRO A 72 -7.35 17.89 -9.42
N ILE A 73 -7.33 17.04 -8.36
CA ILE A 73 -8.40 16.06 -8.09
C ILE A 73 -9.38 16.51 -6.98
N VAL A 74 -9.05 17.49 -6.15
CA VAL A 74 -9.87 17.93 -5.01
C VAL A 74 -11.31 18.26 -5.43
N LYS A 75 -11.50 18.91 -6.57
CA LYS A 75 -12.83 19.29 -7.09
C LYS A 75 -13.76 18.12 -7.42
N PHE A 76 -13.26 16.89 -7.48
CA PHE A 76 -14.03 15.68 -7.80
C PHE A 76 -14.34 14.83 -6.57
N ILE A 77 -13.89 15.25 -5.38
CA ILE A 77 -14.05 14.51 -4.12
C ILE A 77 -14.90 15.38 -3.19
N PRO A 78 -16.02 14.85 -2.65
CA PRO A 78 -16.86 15.62 -1.73
C PRO A 78 -16.09 16.06 -0.47
N ASP A 79 -16.40 17.22 0.06
CA ASP A 79 -15.73 17.85 1.22
C ASP A 79 -15.66 16.94 2.44
N GLY A 80 -16.75 16.24 2.75
CA GLY A 80 -16.79 15.31 3.86
C GLY A 80 -15.86 14.10 3.69
N VAL A 81 -15.70 13.62 2.46
CA VAL A 81 -14.77 12.53 2.11
C VAL A 81 -13.34 13.02 2.21
N LEU A 82 -13.05 14.23 1.70
CA LEU A 82 -11.72 14.84 1.81
C LEU A 82 -11.31 15.01 3.27
N SER A 83 -12.20 15.57 4.10
CA SER A 83 -11.94 15.81 5.52
C SER A 83 -11.64 14.50 6.26
N GLU A 84 -12.46 13.47 6.06
CA GLU A 84 -12.24 12.16 6.69
C GLU A 84 -10.96 11.49 6.18
N MET A 85 -10.65 11.60 4.89
CA MET A 85 -9.43 11.07 4.29
C MET A 85 -8.18 11.74 4.89
N LEU A 86 -8.15 13.06 4.97
CA LEU A 86 -7.04 13.81 5.57
C LEU A 86 -6.84 13.42 7.04
N LYS A 87 -7.93 13.27 7.78
CA LYS A 87 -7.90 12.81 9.17
C LYS A 87 -7.33 11.40 9.31
N ARG A 88 -7.77 10.42 8.48
CA ARG A 88 -7.26 9.04 8.50
C ARG A 88 -5.77 8.96 8.16
N LEU A 89 -5.32 9.80 7.26
CA LEU A 89 -3.90 9.87 6.88
C LEU A 89 -3.06 10.67 7.89
N GLY A 90 -3.69 11.29 8.89
CA GLY A 90 -3.01 12.17 9.85
C GLY A 90 -2.31 13.34 9.17
N ALA A 91 -2.92 13.91 8.11
CA ALA A 91 -2.32 14.96 7.32
C ALA A 91 -2.09 16.24 8.13
N GLU A 92 -0.96 16.90 7.90
CA GLU A 92 -0.55 18.14 8.54
C GLU A 92 -0.21 19.20 7.48
N ASN A 93 -0.16 20.47 7.91
CA ASN A 93 0.25 21.55 7.03
C ASN A 93 1.69 21.33 6.53
N GLY A 94 1.89 21.50 5.23
CA GLY A 94 3.17 21.27 4.58
C GLY A 94 3.34 19.87 3.99
N ASP A 95 2.38 18.97 4.16
CA ASP A 95 2.44 17.60 3.62
C ASP A 95 2.03 17.55 2.13
N ILE A 96 2.48 16.48 1.47
CA ILE A 96 1.86 16.02 0.23
C ILE A 96 1.35 14.59 0.43
N ILE A 97 0.21 14.29 -0.18
CA ILE A 97 -0.36 12.94 -0.20
C ILE A 97 -0.37 12.48 -1.64
N PHE A 98 0.28 11.36 -1.90
CA PHE A 98 0.21 10.66 -3.19
C PHE A 98 -0.81 9.52 -3.12
N PHE A 99 -1.47 9.25 -4.24
CA PHE A 99 -2.49 8.19 -4.32
C PHE A 99 -2.17 7.22 -5.45
N GLY A 100 -2.24 5.94 -5.12
CA GLY A 100 -2.30 4.85 -6.09
C GLY A 100 -3.73 4.31 -6.17
N ALA A 101 -4.19 4.01 -7.38
CA ALA A 101 -5.51 3.44 -7.63
C ALA A 101 -5.45 2.43 -8.77
N GLY A 102 -5.96 1.23 -8.57
CA GLY A 102 -5.93 0.11 -9.51
C GLY A 102 -5.70 -1.23 -8.84
N ILE A 103 -5.23 -2.23 -9.59
CA ILE A 103 -4.95 -3.59 -9.10
C ILE A 103 -4.07 -3.52 -7.83
N SER A 104 -4.49 -4.20 -6.77
CA SER A 104 -3.89 -4.11 -5.42
C SER A 104 -2.38 -4.35 -5.42
N LYS A 105 -1.91 -5.37 -6.14
CA LYS A 105 -0.47 -5.69 -6.26
C LYS A 105 0.31 -4.51 -6.85
N LEU A 106 -0.16 -3.96 -7.97
CA LEU A 106 0.47 -2.84 -8.65
C LEU A 106 0.51 -1.58 -7.77
N VAL A 107 -0.59 -1.27 -7.07
CA VAL A 107 -0.65 -0.12 -6.15
C VAL A 107 0.33 -0.29 -5.00
N ASN A 108 0.42 -1.50 -4.41
CA ASN A 108 1.35 -1.78 -3.33
C ASN A 108 2.81 -1.65 -3.76
N GLU A 109 3.17 -2.21 -4.91
CA GLU A 109 4.54 -2.16 -5.46
C GLU A 109 4.94 -0.72 -5.81
N SER A 110 4.09 0.01 -6.53
CA SER A 110 4.39 1.37 -6.97
C SER A 110 4.48 2.36 -5.80
N LEU A 111 3.52 2.34 -4.86
CA LEU A 111 3.57 3.21 -3.68
C LEU A 111 4.67 2.79 -2.69
N GLY A 112 4.97 1.50 -2.57
CA GLY A 112 6.08 0.99 -1.78
C GLY A 112 7.42 1.53 -2.28
N ALA A 113 7.65 1.46 -3.59
CA ALA A 113 8.85 2.02 -4.23
C ALA A 113 8.88 3.56 -4.11
N LEU A 114 7.75 4.23 -4.34
CA LEU A 114 7.64 5.68 -4.19
C LEU A 114 7.96 6.14 -2.77
N ARG A 115 7.52 5.40 -1.74
CA ARG A 115 7.80 5.72 -0.33
C ARG A 115 9.30 5.87 -0.06
N VAL A 116 10.10 4.95 -0.59
CA VAL A 116 11.57 5.02 -0.45
C VAL A 116 12.11 6.21 -1.23
N LYS A 117 11.67 6.38 -2.47
CA LYS A 117 12.14 7.45 -3.37
C LYS A 117 11.90 8.86 -2.81
N VAL A 118 10.71 9.11 -2.25
CA VAL A 118 10.41 10.42 -1.64
C VAL A 118 11.12 10.62 -0.31
N ALA A 119 11.35 9.54 0.46
CA ALA A 119 12.14 9.62 1.69
C ALA A 119 13.60 10.00 1.41
N GLU A 120 14.20 9.43 0.36
CA GLU A 120 15.53 9.84 -0.13
C GLU A 120 15.56 11.32 -0.55
N ALA A 121 14.57 11.74 -1.35
CA ALA A 121 14.50 13.13 -1.85
C ALA A 121 14.32 14.18 -0.74
N LEU A 122 13.77 13.80 0.40
CA LEU A 122 13.53 14.67 1.56
C LEU A 122 14.55 14.48 2.68
N ASP A 123 15.54 13.57 2.52
CA ASP A 123 16.51 13.22 3.56
C ASP A 123 15.84 12.72 4.86
N LEU A 124 14.80 11.90 4.71
CA LEU A 124 14.04 11.33 5.82
C LEU A 124 14.53 9.93 6.25
N ILE A 125 15.53 9.39 5.57
CA ILE A 125 16.09 8.08 5.91
C ILE A 125 16.98 8.22 7.15
N GLU A 126 16.58 7.53 8.21
CA GLU A 126 17.35 7.52 9.45
C GLU A 126 18.61 6.67 9.33
N GLU A 127 19.71 7.16 9.89
CA GLU A 127 20.95 6.39 10.01
C GLU A 127 20.83 5.24 11.03
N GLY A 128 21.77 4.28 10.93
CA GLY A 128 21.91 3.15 11.85
C GLY A 128 21.25 1.87 11.39
N TRP A 129 21.32 0.86 12.25
CA TRP A 129 20.77 -0.48 12.00
C TRP A 129 19.32 -0.56 12.46
N LYS A 130 18.41 -0.84 11.55
CA LYS A 130 16.95 -0.94 11.80
C LYS A 130 16.45 -2.35 11.44
N PRO A 131 16.74 -3.35 12.30
CA PRO A 131 16.25 -4.71 12.07
C PRO A 131 14.75 -4.80 12.37
N LEU A 132 14.04 -5.63 11.59
CA LEU A 132 12.64 -5.98 11.83
C LEU A 132 12.35 -7.41 11.34
N TRP A 133 11.25 -7.98 11.85
CA TRP A 133 10.69 -9.23 11.34
C TRP A 133 9.48 -8.92 10.46
N ILE A 134 9.41 -9.58 9.31
CA ILE A 134 8.19 -9.69 8.52
C ILE A 134 7.55 -11.03 8.87
N VAL A 135 6.28 -11.01 9.23
CA VAL A 135 5.49 -12.18 9.63
C VAL A 135 4.10 -12.09 9.00
N ASP A 136 3.25 -13.08 9.24
CA ASP A 136 1.86 -13.12 8.76
C ASP A 136 1.77 -13.07 7.21
N PHE A 137 2.70 -13.71 6.54
CA PHE A 137 2.65 -13.83 5.08
C PHE A 137 1.39 -14.59 4.64
N PRO A 138 0.69 -14.16 3.57
CA PRO A 138 -0.33 -14.97 2.95
C PRO A 138 0.22 -16.36 2.60
N MET A 139 -0.53 -17.41 2.87
CA MET A 139 -0.11 -18.78 2.53
C MET A 139 -0.20 -19.03 1.03
N PHE A 140 -1.20 -18.43 0.38
CA PHE A 140 -1.47 -18.55 -1.04
C PHE A 140 -1.62 -17.19 -1.71
N GLU A 141 -1.31 -17.13 -3.00
CA GLU A 141 -1.69 -16.05 -3.87
C GLU A 141 -2.66 -16.53 -4.96
N ARG A 142 -3.51 -15.63 -5.43
CA ARG A 142 -4.39 -15.90 -6.58
C ARG A 142 -3.64 -15.53 -7.86
N SER A 143 -3.40 -16.54 -8.70
CA SER A 143 -2.77 -16.36 -10.00
C SER A 143 -3.65 -17.00 -11.07
N SER A 144 -4.08 -16.22 -12.06
CA SER A 144 -4.92 -16.69 -13.18
C SER A 144 -6.17 -17.46 -12.73
N GLY A 145 -6.80 -17.03 -11.62
CA GLY A 145 -8.00 -17.64 -11.05
C GLY A 145 -7.76 -18.84 -10.14
N ASN A 146 -6.53 -19.33 -10.04
CA ASN A 146 -6.13 -20.43 -9.17
C ASN A 146 -5.36 -19.94 -7.94
N LEU A 147 -5.46 -20.69 -6.84
CA LEU A 147 -4.60 -20.48 -5.68
C LEU A 147 -3.25 -21.18 -5.90
N SER A 148 -2.17 -20.45 -5.70
CA SER A 148 -0.80 -20.96 -5.76
C SER A 148 -0.12 -20.71 -4.41
N ALA A 149 0.63 -21.70 -3.92
CA ALA A 149 1.41 -21.53 -2.69
C ALA A 149 2.52 -20.50 -2.89
N LEU A 150 2.64 -19.54 -1.96
CA LEU A 150 3.71 -18.54 -1.95
C LEU A 150 5.02 -19.08 -1.35
N HIS A 151 4.92 -20.10 -0.51
CA HIS A 151 6.04 -20.65 0.24
C HIS A 151 6.27 -22.13 -0.08
N HIS A 152 7.31 -22.69 0.55
CA HIS A 152 7.61 -24.12 0.43
C HIS A 152 6.38 -24.95 0.86
N PRO A 153 6.06 -26.07 0.16
CA PRO A 153 4.87 -26.89 0.45
C PRO A 153 4.77 -27.43 1.87
N PHE A 154 5.87 -27.46 2.61
CA PHE A 154 5.90 -27.91 4.01
C PHE A 154 5.74 -26.77 5.01
N THR A 155 5.53 -25.55 4.58
CA THR A 155 5.27 -24.42 5.48
C THR A 155 3.93 -24.59 6.18
N ALA A 156 3.93 -24.50 7.52
CA ALA A 156 2.71 -24.64 8.30
C ALA A 156 1.78 -23.40 8.14
N PRO A 157 0.45 -23.62 8.06
CA PRO A 157 -0.50 -22.55 8.18
C PRO A 157 -0.57 -22.04 9.63
N ASP A 158 -0.93 -20.76 9.79
CA ASP A 158 -1.22 -20.17 11.11
C ASP A 158 -2.73 -20.22 11.43
N CYS A 159 -3.36 -21.33 11.11
CA CYS A 159 -4.76 -21.58 11.39
C CYS A 159 -5.03 -23.09 11.47
N SER A 160 -6.21 -23.47 11.93
CA SER A 160 -6.62 -24.88 11.92
C SER A 160 -6.85 -25.42 10.50
N LEU A 161 -6.70 -26.74 10.32
CA LEU A 161 -7.00 -27.40 9.04
C LEU A 161 -8.45 -27.10 8.56
N GLU A 162 -9.41 -27.04 9.46
CA GLU A 162 -10.79 -26.72 9.14
C GLU A 162 -10.93 -25.30 8.54
N GLN A 163 -10.24 -24.33 9.14
CA GLN A 163 -10.21 -22.94 8.65
C GLN A 163 -9.48 -22.86 7.30
N LEU A 164 -8.37 -23.57 7.16
CA LEU A 164 -7.60 -23.61 5.91
C LEU A 164 -8.45 -24.12 4.74
N ILE A 165 -9.19 -25.22 4.94
CA ILE A 165 -10.07 -25.79 3.90
C ILE A 165 -11.24 -24.85 3.58
N LYS A 166 -11.80 -24.20 4.59
CA LYS A 166 -12.97 -23.32 4.43
C LYS A 166 -12.66 -22.02 3.71
N SER A 167 -11.49 -21.43 3.98
CA SER A 167 -11.11 -20.09 3.49
C SER A 167 -9.60 -20.01 3.22
N PRO A 168 -9.09 -20.77 2.24
CA PRO A 168 -7.64 -20.86 2.00
C PRO A 168 -7.00 -19.52 1.63
N GLU A 169 -7.74 -18.63 0.95
CA GLU A 169 -7.27 -17.29 0.59
C GLU A 169 -7.04 -16.34 1.78
N GLN A 170 -7.58 -16.67 2.95
CA GLN A 170 -7.41 -15.89 4.19
C GLN A 170 -6.33 -16.48 5.10
N ALA A 171 -5.80 -17.65 4.75
CA ALA A 171 -4.79 -18.31 5.56
C ALA A 171 -3.45 -17.58 5.49
N CYS A 172 -2.87 -17.31 6.66
CA CYS A 172 -1.47 -16.90 6.79
C CYS A 172 -0.57 -18.12 6.99
N SER A 173 0.67 -17.99 6.59
CA SER A 173 1.72 -18.98 6.80
C SER A 173 2.54 -18.62 8.04
N GLN A 174 3.09 -19.64 8.73
CA GLN A 174 4.08 -19.46 9.77
C GLN A 174 5.49 -19.28 9.17
N ALA A 175 5.59 -18.42 8.16
CA ALA A 175 6.84 -17.96 7.58
C ALA A 175 7.27 -16.65 8.23
N TYR A 176 8.56 -16.37 8.21
CA TYR A 176 9.15 -15.15 8.76
C TYR A 176 10.43 -14.78 8.03
N ASP A 177 10.64 -13.48 7.83
CA ASP A 177 11.86 -12.93 7.26
C ASP A 177 12.47 -11.89 8.20
N MET A 178 13.80 -11.99 8.38
CA MET A 178 14.59 -10.97 9.04
C MET A 178 15.02 -9.94 8.02
N VAL A 179 14.61 -8.70 8.22
CA VAL A 179 14.93 -7.58 7.33
C VAL A 179 15.78 -6.55 8.07
N LEU A 180 16.83 -6.07 7.43
CA LEU A 180 17.69 -5.00 7.93
C LEU A 180 17.75 -3.87 6.91
N ASN A 181 17.31 -2.68 7.32
CA ASN A 181 17.31 -1.48 6.47
C ASN A 181 16.65 -1.71 5.09
N GLY A 182 15.55 -2.45 5.06
CA GLY A 182 14.82 -2.76 3.83
C GLY A 182 15.37 -3.92 3.00
N THR A 183 16.43 -4.59 3.47
CA THR A 183 17.02 -5.76 2.80
C THR A 183 16.79 -7.02 3.63
N GLU A 184 16.23 -8.06 3.01
CA GLU A 184 16.10 -9.38 3.63
C GLU A 184 17.49 -9.98 3.87
N LEU A 185 17.77 -10.36 5.13
CA LEU A 185 19.00 -11.07 5.51
C LEU A 185 18.84 -12.57 5.47
N GLY A 186 17.63 -13.06 5.66
CA GLY A 186 17.28 -14.46 5.63
C GLY A 186 15.92 -14.71 6.24
N GLY A 187 15.34 -15.83 5.94
CA GLY A 187 14.02 -16.21 6.40
C GLY A 187 13.88 -17.69 6.68
N GLY A 188 12.72 -18.05 7.16
CA GLY A 188 12.39 -19.43 7.47
C GLY A 188 10.90 -19.63 7.66
N SER A 189 10.54 -20.85 8.06
CA SER A 189 9.16 -21.18 8.42
C SER A 189 9.08 -22.32 9.40
N ILE A 190 8.03 -22.34 10.21
CA ILE A 190 7.61 -23.52 10.93
C ILE A 190 7.03 -24.50 9.92
N ARG A 191 7.40 -25.79 10.03
CA ARG A 191 6.99 -26.82 9.09
C ARG A 191 5.78 -27.59 9.59
N ILE A 192 4.99 -28.12 8.67
CA ILE A 192 3.90 -29.04 8.97
C ILE A 192 4.48 -30.32 9.55
N HIS A 193 3.93 -30.79 10.68
CA HIS A 193 4.37 -32.01 11.38
C HIS A 193 3.34 -33.13 11.35
N ASP A 194 2.13 -32.85 10.89
CA ASP A 194 1.08 -33.87 10.81
C ASP A 194 0.68 -34.16 9.36
N LYS A 195 0.39 -35.43 9.10
CA LYS A 195 0.09 -35.94 7.78
C LYS A 195 -1.23 -35.39 7.21
N LYS A 196 -2.22 -35.14 8.05
CA LYS A 196 -3.56 -34.68 7.59
C LYS A 196 -3.50 -33.26 7.04
N THR A 197 -2.66 -32.41 7.64
CA THR A 197 -2.46 -31.03 7.18
C THR A 197 -1.61 -31.00 5.91
N GLN A 198 -0.74 -31.99 5.70
CA GLN A 198 0.14 -32.07 4.53
C GLN A 198 -0.60 -32.59 3.27
N GLU A 199 -1.55 -33.50 3.42
CA GLU A 199 -2.40 -34.07 2.36
C GLU A 199 -3.58 -33.18 2.00
#